data_b2843bc1046941a70bb1a3610ae8adf7
#
_entry.id   b2843bc1046941a70bb1a3610ae8adf7
#
_cell.length_a   1.000
_cell.length_b   1.000
_cell.length_c   1.000
_cell.angle_alpha   90.00
_cell.angle_beta   90.00
_cell.angle_gamma   90.00
#
_symmetry.space_group_name_H-M   'P 1'
#
loop_
_entity.id
_entity.type
_entity.pdbx_description
1 polymer ?
#
loop_
_entity_poly.entity_id
_entity_poly.type
_entity_poly.pdbx_seq_one_letter_code
_entity_poly.pdbx_strand_id
1 'polypeptide(L)' 'MSIEDLLPLYALGALDDAEAREVERALAVDPSLMAALAT' A
#
# COMPACT_ATOMS: atom_id res chain seq x y z
N MET A 1 6.32 7.84 8.36
CA MET A 1 5.11 7.10 7.96
C MET A 1 5.53 5.80 7.30
N SER A 2 4.95 4.69 7.68
CA SER A 2 5.31 3.40 7.12
C SER A 2 4.32 3.01 6.01
N ILE A 3 4.73 2.02 5.22
CA ILE A 3 3.87 1.48 4.17
C ILE A 3 2.56 0.97 4.75
N GLU A 4 2.59 0.40 5.95
CA GLU A 4 1.39 -0.13 6.58
C GLU A 4 0.37 0.98 6.87
N ASP A 5 0.85 2.18 7.18
CA ASP A 5 -0.04 3.32 7.39
C ASP A 5 -0.70 3.77 6.11
N LEU A 6 -0.07 3.51 4.95
CA LEU A 6 -0.60 3.91 3.66
C LEU A 6 -1.59 2.89 3.09
N LEU A 7 -1.56 1.65 3.55
CA LEU A 7 -2.41 0.60 2.99
C LEU A 7 -3.90 0.92 3.06
N PRO A 8 -4.44 1.39 4.20
CA PRO A 8 -5.86 1.75 4.25
C PRO A 8 -6.21 2.88 3.29
N LEU A 9 -5.32 3.86 3.17
CA LEU A 9 -5.53 4.98 2.26
C LEU A 9 -5.46 4.52 0.81
N TYR A 10 -4.55 3.58 0.51
CA TYR A 10 -4.45 3.03 -0.83
C TYR A 10 -5.75 2.30 -1.21
N ALA A 11 -6.29 1.52 -0.29
CA ALA A 11 -7.53 0.78 -0.54
C ALA A 11 -8.71 1.71 -0.79
N LEU A 12 -8.70 2.89 -0.17
CA LEU A 12 -9.74 3.90 -0.36
C LEU A 12 -9.53 4.76 -1.60
N GLY A 13 -8.38 4.62 -2.26
CA GLY A 13 -8.04 5.45 -3.41
C GLY A 13 -7.72 6.89 -3.02
N ALA A 14 -7.25 7.11 -1.79
CA ALA A 14 -6.99 8.44 -1.26
C ALA A 14 -5.54 8.88 -1.45
N LEU A 15 -4.68 8.05 -2.02
CA LEU A 15 -3.28 8.38 -2.20
C LEU A 15 -3.04 9.10 -3.52
N ASP A 16 -2.02 9.97 -3.54
CA ASP A 16 -1.51 10.55 -4.76
C ASP A 16 -0.87 9.47 -5.64
N ASP A 17 -0.68 9.77 -6.92
CA ASP A 17 -0.07 8.83 -7.85
C ASP A 17 1.30 8.36 -7.35
N ALA A 18 2.11 9.28 -6.84
CA ALA A 18 3.45 8.94 -6.36
C ALA A 18 3.39 8.01 -5.15
N GLU A 19 2.48 8.30 -4.23
CA GLU A 19 2.31 7.47 -3.04
C GLU A 19 1.74 6.11 -3.39
N ALA A 20 0.77 6.09 -4.30
CA ALA A 20 0.18 4.82 -4.75
C ALA A 20 1.24 3.93 -5.39
N ARG A 21 2.15 4.51 -6.18
CA ARG A 21 3.24 3.76 -6.79
C ARG A 21 4.18 3.18 -5.76
N GLU A 22 4.43 3.92 -4.68
CA GLU A 22 5.28 3.42 -3.61
C GLU A 22 4.66 2.20 -2.95
N VAL A 23 3.34 2.24 -2.70
CA VAL A 23 2.64 1.10 -2.14
C VAL A 23 2.69 -0.08 -3.11
N GLU A 24 2.43 0.17 -4.38
CA GLU A 24 2.46 -0.89 -5.39
C GLU A 24 3.83 -1.55 -5.48
N ARG A 25 4.89 -0.74 -5.40
CA ARG A 25 6.25 -1.26 -5.43
C ARG A 25 6.53 -2.12 -4.19
N ALA A 26 6.08 -1.66 -3.02
CA ALA A 26 6.25 -2.41 -1.79
C ALA A 26 5.52 -3.75 -1.86
N LEU A 27 4.31 -3.77 -2.42
CA LEU A 27 3.55 -4.99 -2.57
C LEU A 27 4.23 -5.97 -3.52
N ALA A 28 4.91 -5.47 -4.54
CA ALA A 28 5.62 -6.32 -5.48
C ALA A 28 6.86 -6.95 -4.85
N VAL A 29 7.51 -6.22 -3.93
CA VAL A 29 8.72 -6.71 -3.25
C VAL A 29 8.35 -7.63 -2.09
N ASP A 30 7.26 -7.32 -1.40
CA ASP A 30 6.86 -8.07 -0.21
C ASP A 30 5.38 -8.45 -0.30
N PRO A 31 5.08 -9.61 -0.90
CA PRO A 31 3.70 -10.05 -1.06
C PRO A 31 2.92 -10.21 0.25
N SER A 32 3.62 -10.31 1.39
CA SER A 32 2.93 -10.46 2.66
C SER A 32 2.11 -9.21 3.01
N LEU A 33 2.45 -8.07 2.42
CA LEU A 33 1.66 -6.84 2.62
C LEU A 33 0.27 -6.97 2.01
N MET A 34 0.12 -7.78 0.98
CA MET A 34 -1.20 -8.05 0.40
C MET A 34 -2.12 -8.73 1.41
N ALA A 35 -1.58 -9.63 2.21
CA ALA A 35 -2.36 -10.28 3.26
C ALA A 35 -2.83 -9.27 4.30
N ALA A 36 -1.97 -8.32 4.65
CA ALA A 36 -2.34 -7.25 5.58
C ALA A 36 -3.44 -6.37 4.99
N LEU A 37 -3.36 -6.10 3.69
CA LEU A 37 -4.38 -5.30 3.02
C LEU A 37 -5.71 -6.02 2.98
N ALA A 38 -5.69 -7.34 2.83
CA ALA A 38 -6.91 -8.15 2.71
C ALA A 38 -7.61 -8.36 4.05
N THR A 39 -6.91 -8.14 5.15
CA THR A 39 -7.53 -8.26 6.46
C THR A 39 -8.08 -6.93 6.93
#